data_6b3c84a93539af6aa9ba62e7d9900f34
#
_entry.id   6b3c84a93539af6aa9ba62e7d9900f34
#
_cell.length_a   1.000
_cell.length_b   1.000
_cell.length_c   1.000
_cell.angle_alpha   90.00
_cell.angle_beta   90.00
_cell.angle_gamma   90.00
#
_symmetry.space_group_name_H-M   'P 1'
#
loop_
_entity.id
_entity.type
_entity.pdbx_description
1 polymer ?
#
loop_
_entity_poly.entity_id
_entity_poly.type
_entity_poly.pdbx_seq_one_letter_code
_entity_poly.pdbx_strand_id
1 'polypeptide(L)'
;MLRQNGMWFKDEFGRTVLLRGVNLGGSTKVPFLPDSATYIKESFFDHRNVSFVGRPFPLNEADEHFRRLKEWGLTFLRFLVTWEAIEHSGPGIYDETYLDYVYKIVQKAGEYGFTIFIDPHQDVWSRFSGGDGAPGWTFEVVGMDITKFDEAGAAIRHQIHGDPFPRMIWPTNAQKLASATMFTLFFGGNDFAPQTKVNGEPIQSFLQRHYISAIVQVADRLKELSHVLGYDTMNEPSRGYIGWERLDQAGGYINIGPSPTPHQSMLLGAGLPQEVDVYKVWVAGGRKSGTRILNSEGVSVWLPGFDPIWHKNGVWDLDNTGEPQLLRPDHFKSINGRDVDFSQDYLRPFFRSYAEGIHSVDPDAMIFIEDEFGHEPPVWGPEESNNIVWAPHWYDGFTVLLKRFSPWIAANAIERRIVIGRKNIRKSFSEQVGWLKGWAQERLGGVPTVIGEFGIPLDMNDKKAYRTGDFSSQTSALDRSFKTMESNLVSCTLWNYTADNMNERGDQWNDEDFSIFSPDQREDPGEIHSGGRGLNAVVRPYAMRVSGEPLHMSFDLHKRVFELTFRHDPDITAPTLVFVPNYQYSDGYLVEISDGDFSVDHDAQRLLYSYSPYHEIHTIRVMPQLSSQTLE
;
A
#
# COMPACT_ATOMS: atom_id res chain seq x y z
N MET A 1 20.75 -8.71 -12.75
CA MET A 1 20.08 -7.69 -11.89
C MET A 1 19.22 -6.80 -12.79
N LEU A 2 18.01 -6.44 -12.34
CA LEU A 2 17.17 -5.49 -13.07
C LEU A 2 17.71 -4.08 -12.90
N ARG A 3 17.53 -3.24 -13.93
CA ARG A 3 17.91 -1.83 -13.90
C ARG A 3 16.83 -0.97 -14.54
N GLN A 4 16.76 0.27 -14.11
CA GLN A 4 15.93 1.29 -14.71
C GLN A 4 16.51 1.70 -16.07
N ASN A 5 15.64 1.82 -17.08
CA ASN A 5 15.96 2.44 -18.36
C ASN A 5 14.73 3.17 -18.89
N GLY A 6 14.68 4.49 -18.67
CA GLY A 6 13.48 5.29 -18.90
C GLY A 6 12.31 4.72 -18.10
N MET A 7 11.17 4.58 -18.74
CA MET A 7 9.93 4.08 -18.12
C MET A 7 9.84 2.55 -17.93
N TRP A 8 10.94 1.82 -18.21
CA TRP A 8 10.94 0.36 -18.15
C TRP A 8 12.02 -0.18 -17.23
N PHE A 9 11.73 -1.32 -16.61
CA PHE A 9 12.76 -2.18 -16.07
C PHE A 9 13.38 -2.99 -17.20
N LYS A 10 14.70 -3.14 -17.19
CA LYS A 10 15.45 -3.96 -18.13
C LYS A 10 16.25 -5.02 -17.40
N ASP A 11 16.29 -6.22 -17.96
CA ASP A 11 17.15 -7.29 -17.47
C ASP A 11 18.57 -7.20 -18.08
N GLU A 12 19.41 -8.17 -17.74
CA GLU A 12 20.81 -8.28 -18.23
C GLU A 12 20.93 -8.44 -19.75
N PHE A 13 19.85 -8.87 -20.42
CA PHE A 13 19.78 -9.01 -21.87
C PHE A 13 19.16 -7.78 -22.56
N GLY A 14 18.79 -6.75 -21.81
CA GLY A 14 18.11 -5.56 -22.31
C GLY A 14 16.61 -5.71 -22.55
N ARG A 15 16.01 -6.88 -22.24
CA ARG A 15 14.57 -7.10 -22.40
C ARG A 15 13.77 -6.22 -21.45
N THR A 16 12.62 -5.74 -21.91
CA THR A 16 11.64 -5.06 -21.05
C THR A 16 11.02 -6.07 -20.08
N VAL A 17 11.00 -5.74 -18.80
CA VAL A 17 10.46 -6.60 -17.74
C VAL A 17 9.17 -5.99 -17.20
N LEU A 18 8.10 -6.82 -17.18
CA LEU A 18 6.85 -6.51 -16.49
C LEU A 18 6.77 -7.40 -15.24
N LEU A 19 6.72 -6.77 -14.08
CA LEU A 19 6.70 -7.45 -12.79
C LEU A 19 5.25 -7.60 -12.32
N ARG A 20 4.92 -8.80 -11.81
CA ARG A 20 3.59 -9.10 -11.28
C ARG A 20 3.71 -9.87 -9.97
N GLY A 21 3.00 -9.43 -8.95
CA GLY A 21 3.07 -10.07 -7.66
C GLY A 21 2.07 -9.60 -6.64
N VAL A 22 2.47 -9.67 -5.37
CA VAL A 22 1.61 -9.37 -4.22
C VAL A 22 2.32 -8.53 -3.19
N ASN A 23 1.53 -7.84 -2.39
CA ASN A 23 1.92 -7.35 -1.07
C ASN A 23 1.92 -8.54 -0.11
N LEU A 24 3.01 -8.75 0.59
CA LEU A 24 3.19 -9.95 1.39
C LEU A 24 2.91 -9.68 2.86
N GLY A 25 1.70 -10.07 3.24
CA GLY A 25 1.22 -10.18 4.60
C GLY A 25 0.47 -8.97 5.15
N GLY A 26 -0.87 -8.93 5.03
CA GLY A 26 -1.70 -7.93 5.70
C GLY A 26 -1.59 -7.96 7.22
N SER A 27 -1.37 -9.14 7.83
CA SER A 27 -1.13 -9.30 9.27
C SER A 27 0.27 -8.86 9.73
N THR A 28 1.18 -8.52 8.81
CA THR A 28 2.50 -7.96 9.13
C THR A 28 2.42 -6.61 9.85
N LYS A 29 1.28 -5.95 9.75
CA LYS A 29 0.97 -4.66 10.38
C LYS A 29 0.95 -4.69 11.91
N VAL A 30 0.88 -5.87 12.53
CA VAL A 30 0.76 -6.03 13.99
C VAL A 30 1.76 -7.07 14.52
N PRO A 31 2.22 -6.94 15.79
CA PRO A 31 3.12 -7.90 16.41
C PRO A 31 2.61 -9.35 16.30
N PHE A 32 3.55 -10.28 16.14
CA PHE A 32 3.29 -11.70 16.18
C PHE A 32 3.18 -12.21 17.63
N LEU A 33 4.05 -11.67 18.52
CA LEU A 33 4.05 -11.99 19.96
C LEU A 33 4.17 -10.71 20.80
N PRO A 34 3.30 -10.50 21.82
CA PRO A 34 2.03 -11.24 21.99
C PRO A 34 1.15 -11.05 20.76
N ASP A 35 0.23 -11.97 20.49
CA ASP A 35 -0.74 -11.80 19.40
C ASP A 35 -1.47 -10.47 19.57
N SER A 36 -1.32 -9.59 18.57
CA SER A 36 -1.80 -8.22 18.62
C SER A 36 -2.78 -7.91 17.49
N ALA A 37 -3.48 -8.92 16.97
CA ALA A 37 -4.57 -8.72 16.05
C ALA A 37 -5.54 -7.64 16.59
N THR A 38 -6.07 -6.80 15.72
CA THR A 38 -6.73 -5.56 16.17
C THR A 38 -8.03 -5.76 16.97
N TYR A 39 -8.60 -6.95 16.97
CA TYR A 39 -9.74 -7.32 17.82
C TYR A 39 -9.31 -7.77 19.25
N ILE A 40 -7.99 -7.88 19.51
CA ILE A 40 -7.43 -8.29 20.82
C ILE A 40 -7.06 -7.05 21.60
N LYS A 41 -7.63 -6.89 22.79
CA LYS A 41 -7.36 -5.76 23.69
C LYS A 41 -6.19 -6.03 24.64
N GLU A 42 -5.98 -7.30 24.99
CA GLU A 42 -4.97 -7.74 25.94
C GLU A 42 -3.58 -7.33 25.45
N SER A 43 -2.78 -6.75 26.35
CA SER A 43 -1.41 -6.29 26.08
C SER A 43 -1.27 -5.21 24.97
N PHE A 44 -2.37 -4.63 24.48
CA PHE A 44 -2.33 -3.65 23.40
C PHE A 44 -1.38 -2.47 23.68
N PHE A 45 -1.35 -1.99 24.92
CA PHE A 45 -0.51 -0.84 25.29
C PHE A 45 0.94 -1.20 25.62
N ASP A 46 1.31 -2.48 25.65
CA ASP A 46 2.72 -2.87 25.73
C ASP A 46 3.35 -2.75 24.35
N HIS A 47 4.03 -1.63 24.13
CA HIS A 47 4.66 -1.31 22.84
C HIS A 47 6.18 -1.54 22.81
N ARG A 48 6.76 -1.96 23.94
CA ARG A 48 8.22 -2.15 24.04
C ARG A 48 8.64 -3.63 24.05
N ASN A 49 7.75 -4.50 24.54
CA ASN A 49 8.01 -5.95 24.69
C ASN A 49 7.21 -6.75 23.64
N VAL A 50 7.31 -6.34 22.38
CA VAL A 50 6.63 -7.00 21.26
C VAL A 50 7.65 -7.66 20.34
N SER A 51 7.19 -8.60 19.52
CA SER A 51 8.02 -9.22 18.49
C SER A 51 7.23 -9.40 17.20
N PHE A 52 7.84 -9.04 16.08
CA PHE A 52 7.32 -9.27 14.74
C PHE A 52 7.97 -10.48 14.06
N VAL A 53 8.84 -11.21 14.76
CA VAL A 53 9.42 -12.47 14.27
C VAL A 53 8.31 -13.49 14.04
N GLY A 54 8.14 -13.91 12.80
CA GLY A 54 7.02 -14.75 12.35
C GLY A 54 6.05 -14.01 11.41
N ARG A 55 6.24 -12.72 11.16
CA ARG A 55 5.52 -11.92 10.15
C ARG A 55 6.37 -11.74 8.88
N PRO A 56 5.88 -12.04 7.66
CA PRO A 56 4.49 -12.38 7.26
C PRO A 56 4.06 -13.81 7.57
N PHE A 57 4.97 -14.72 7.88
CA PHE A 57 4.74 -16.11 8.31
C PHE A 57 6.01 -16.69 8.94
N PRO A 58 5.91 -17.69 9.82
CA PRO A 58 7.06 -18.37 10.42
C PRO A 58 8.01 -18.93 9.34
N LEU A 59 9.33 -18.90 9.57
CA LEU A 59 10.34 -19.32 8.59
C LEU A 59 10.15 -20.78 8.11
N ASN A 60 9.66 -21.65 8.97
CA ASN A 60 9.36 -23.05 8.63
C ASN A 60 8.16 -23.22 7.69
N GLU A 61 7.34 -22.19 7.48
CA GLU A 61 6.21 -22.20 6.56
C GLU A 61 6.56 -21.55 5.20
N ALA A 62 7.73 -20.89 5.11
CA ALA A 62 8.14 -20.12 3.95
C ALA A 62 8.15 -20.92 2.64
N ASP A 63 8.57 -22.19 2.68
CA ASP A 63 8.61 -23.07 1.49
C ASP A 63 7.21 -23.31 0.90
N GLU A 64 6.19 -23.43 1.75
CA GLU A 64 4.81 -23.61 1.30
C GLU A 64 4.30 -22.35 0.59
N HIS A 65 4.46 -21.19 1.23
CA HIS A 65 3.92 -19.93 0.74
C HIS A 65 4.64 -19.46 -0.54
N PHE A 66 5.97 -19.53 -0.59
CA PHE A 66 6.72 -19.15 -1.79
C PHE A 66 6.47 -20.11 -2.96
N ARG A 67 6.33 -21.40 -2.72
CA ARG A 67 5.96 -22.36 -3.77
C ARG A 67 4.59 -22.04 -4.35
N ARG A 68 3.60 -21.73 -3.50
CA ARG A 68 2.25 -21.34 -3.92
C ARG A 68 2.26 -20.06 -4.75
N LEU A 69 2.90 -19.00 -4.28
CA LEU A 69 2.99 -17.73 -5.01
C LEU A 69 3.72 -17.88 -6.35
N LYS A 70 4.79 -18.68 -6.40
CA LYS A 70 5.51 -19.01 -7.64
C LYS A 70 4.62 -19.75 -8.62
N GLU A 71 3.87 -20.75 -8.15
CA GLU A 71 2.91 -21.51 -8.97
C GLU A 71 1.82 -20.60 -9.56
N TRP A 72 1.41 -19.59 -8.81
CA TRP A 72 0.44 -18.58 -9.28
C TRP A 72 1.04 -17.51 -10.20
N GLY A 73 2.35 -17.53 -10.44
CA GLY A 73 3.06 -16.54 -11.26
C GLY A 73 3.23 -15.19 -10.60
N LEU A 74 3.05 -15.10 -9.28
CA LEU A 74 3.14 -13.88 -8.47
C LEU A 74 4.54 -13.77 -7.86
N THR A 75 5.55 -13.53 -8.71
CA THR A 75 6.97 -13.59 -8.33
C THR A 75 7.62 -12.25 -8.03
N PHE A 76 6.82 -11.20 -7.87
CA PHE A 76 7.25 -9.88 -7.44
C PHE A 76 6.61 -9.54 -6.10
N LEU A 77 7.41 -9.29 -5.07
CA LEU A 77 6.91 -9.03 -3.72
C LEU A 77 7.14 -7.57 -3.32
N ARG A 78 6.08 -6.91 -2.87
CA ARG A 78 6.17 -5.77 -1.97
C ARG A 78 6.18 -6.35 -0.56
N PHE A 79 7.36 -6.32 0.06
CA PHE A 79 7.60 -6.97 1.35
C PHE A 79 7.47 -5.94 2.46
N LEU A 80 6.41 -6.07 3.26
CA LEU A 80 6.09 -5.12 4.31
C LEU A 80 7.03 -5.27 5.52
N VAL A 81 7.53 -4.14 6.00
CA VAL A 81 8.18 -3.99 7.31
C VAL A 81 7.59 -2.75 7.98
N THR A 82 7.38 -2.75 9.30
CA THR A 82 6.93 -1.55 10.01
C THR A 82 8.10 -0.94 10.78
N TRP A 83 8.09 0.38 10.98
CA TRP A 83 9.07 1.04 11.83
C TRP A 83 9.03 0.47 13.26
N GLU A 84 7.81 0.18 13.78
CA GLU A 84 7.64 -0.46 15.09
C GLU A 84 8.37 -1.81 15.14
N ALA A 85 8.28 -2.64 14.11
CA ALA A 85 8.95 -3.95 14.09
C ALA A 85 10.47 -3.85 14.25
N ILE A 86 11.07 -2.75 13.80
CA ILE A 86 12.50 -2.53 13.81
C ILE A 86 12.98 -1.84 15.10
N GLU A 87 12.20 -0.88 15.63
CA GLU A 87 12.66 0.07 16.67
C GLU A 87 11.64 0.22 17.82
N HIS A 88 10.88 -0.82 18.17
CA HIS A 88 9.82 -0.75 19.19
C HIS A 88 10.32 -0.43 20.59
N SER A 89 11.52 -0.90 20.97
CA SER A 89 12.02 -0.80 22.35
C SER A 89 12.38 0.61 22.78
N GLY A 90 12.68 1.51 21.84
CA GLY A 90 13.01 2.90 22.08
C GLY A 90 13.91 3.48 20.99
N PRO A 91 14.11 4.81 20.98
CA PRO A 91 14.90 5.49 19.95
C PRO A 91 16.32 4.94 19.85
N GLY A 92 16.71 4.44 18.68
CA GLY A 92 18.04 3.87 18.39
C GLY A 92 18.26 2.46 18.93
N ILE A 93 17.22 1.76 19.41
CA ILE A 93 17.32 0.38 19.91
C ILE A 93 16.61 -0.53 18.90
N TYR A 94 17.39 -1.16 18.02
CA TYR A 94 16.88 -2.01 16.95
C TYR A 94 16.68 -3.45 17.40
N ASP A 95 15.62 -4.11 16.89
CA ASP A 95 15.37 -5.54 17.11
C ASP A 95 16.23 -6.37 16.12
N GLU A 96 17.41 -6.73 16.55
CA GLU A 96 18.35 -7.55 15.78
C GLU A 96 17.78 -8.91 15.41
N THR A 97 16.89 -9.47 16.26
CA THR A 97 16.24 -10.77 16.00
C THR A 97 15.26 -10.67 14.85
N TYR A 98 14.51 -9.57 14.78
CA TYR A 98 13.61 -9.28 13.68
C TYR A 98 14.39 -9.01 12.38
N LEU A 99 15.47 -8.22 12.43
CA LEU A 99 16.32 -7.96 11.28
C LEU A 99 16.93 -9.25 10.70
N ASP A 100 17.43 -10.14 11.57
CA ASP A 100 17.93 -11.46 11.16
C ASP A 100 16.83 -12.36 10.56
N TYR A 101 15.62 -12.28 11.09
CA TYR A 101 14.48 -12.99 10.55
C TYR A 101 14.10 -12.47 9.16
N VAL A 102 14.02 -11.15 8.96
CA VAL A 102 13.76 -10.52 7.66
C VAL A 102 14.79 -10.97 6.62
N TYR A 103 16.08 -10.93 6.98
CA TYR A 103 17.14 -11.41 6.10
C TYR A 103 16.90 -12.86 5.64
N LYS A 104 16.57 -13.78 6.57
CA LYS A 104 16.34 -15.19 6.27
C LYS A 104 15.12 -15.42 5.36
N ILE A 105 14.02 -14.72 5.61
CA ILE A 105 12.82 -14.82 4.78
C ILE A 105 13.08 -14.27 3.37
N VAL A 106 13.71 -13.11 3.26
CA VAL A 106 14.04 -12.49 1.98
C VAL A 106 15.04 -13.35 1.20
N GLN A 107 16.09 -13.86 1.86
CA GLN A 107 17.04 -14.80 1.25
C GLN A 107 16.30 -16.05 0.72
N LYS A 108 15.39 -16.61 1.50
CA LYS A 108 14.59 -17.77 1.11
C LYS A 108 13.72 -17.49 -0.13
N ALA A 109 13.10 -16.30 -0.21
CA ALA A 109 12.35 -15.89 -1.40
C ALA A 109 13.23 -15.87 -2.66
N GLY A 110 14.50 -15.47 -2.55
CA GLY A 110 15.48 -15.51 -3.63
C GLY A 110 15.73 -16.91 -4.17
N GLU A 111 15.73 -17.96 -3.32
CA GLU A 111 15.86 -19.36 -3.73
C GLU A 111 14.69 -19.82 -4.64
N TYR A 112 13.52 -19.20 -4.50
CA TYR A 112 12.35 -19.43 -5.35
C TYR A 112 12.31 -18.55 -6.60
N GLY A 113 13.26 -17.61 -6.76
CA GLY A 113 13.35 -16.70 -7.89
C GLY A 113 12.45 -15.48 -7.81
N PHE A 114 12.08 -15.06 -6.62
CA PHE A 114 11.34 -13.81 -6.41
C PHE A 114 12.23 -12.59 -6.63
N THR A 115 11.59 -11.52 -7.08
CA THR A 115 12.13 -10.16 -7.08
C THR A 115 11.37 -9.37 -6.02
N ILE A 116 12.06 -8.56 -5.23
CA ILE A 116 11.48 -7.95 -4.02
C ILE A 116 11.81 -6.46 -3.97
N PHE A 117 10.88 -5.64 -3.49
CA PHE A 117 11.17 -4.34 -2.89
C PHE A 117 10.58 -4.29 -1.48
N ILE A 118 11.25 -3.58 -0.61
CA ILE A 118 10.86 -3.45 0.80
C ILE A 118 9.95 -2.25 0.95
N ASP A 119 8.86 -2.43 1.66
CA ASP A 119 7.87 -1.41 1.96
C ASP A 119 7.89 -1.08 3.45
N PRO A 120 8.39 0.09 3.86
CA PRO A 120 8.19 0.62 5.20
C PRO A 120 6.72 1.03 5.38
N HIS A 121 5.91 0.04 5.77
CA HIS A 121 4.46 0.15 5.82
C HIS A 121 3.99 0.95 7.03
N GLN A 122 3.02 1.81 6.80
CA GLN A 122 2.24 2.49 7.81
C GLN A 122 0.82 2.76 7.31
N ASP A 123 -0.14 2.78 8.25
CA ASP A 123 -1.46 3.35 8.08
C ASP A 123 -1.75 4.27 9.26
N VAL A 124 -2.15 5.49 8.97
CA VAL A 124 -2.51 6.54 9.95
C VAL A 124 -1.52 6.65 11.11
N TRP A 125 -0.23 6.50 10.80
CA TRP A 125 0.95 6.65 11.63
C TRP A 125 1.34 5.41 12.44
N SER A 126 0.42 4.82 13.21
CA SER A 126 0.74 3.77 14.19
C SER A 126 -0.48 2.95 14.57
N ARG A 127 -0.29 1.73 15.10
CA ARG A 127 -1.38 0.96 15.69
C ARG A 127 -2.04 1.68 16.88
N PHE A 128 -1.33 2.58 17.55
CA PHE A 128 -1.87 3.40 18.64
C PHE A 128 -2.75 4.56 18.15
N SER A 129 -2.66 4.94 16.87
CA SER A 129 -3.59 5.86 16.22
C SER A 129 -4.62 5.18 15.32
N GLY A 130 -4.74 3.84 15.40
CA GLY A 130 -5.77 3.05 14.72
C GLY A 130 -5.34 2.42 13.40
N GLY A 131 -4.05 2.43 13.10
CA GLY A 131 -3.45 1.81 11.92
C GLY A 131 -2.29 0.87 12.27
N ASP A 132 -1.10 1.20 11.77
CA ASP A 132 0.18 0.51 12.02
C ASP A 132 1.35 1.42 11.65
N GLY A 133 2.59 0.97 11.78
CA GLY A 133 3.79 1.65 11.27
C GLY A 133 4.72 2.12 12.37
N ALA A 134 4.54 3.33 12.89
CA ALA A 134 5.46 3.94 13.85
C ALA A 134 5.34 3.34 15.26
N PRO A 135 6.47 3.21 15.99
CA PRO A 135 6.45 2.70 17.36
C PRO A 135 5.79 3.68 18.34
N GLY A 136 5.24 3.15 19.43
CA GLY A 136 4.51 3.91 20.45
C GLY A 136 5.33 5.01 21.11
N TRP A 137 6.65 4.83 21.24
CA TRP A 137 7.53 5.85 21.83
C TRP A 137 7.55 7.16 21.02
N THR A 138 7.16 7.16 19.74
CA THR A 138 7.06 8.40 18.93
C THR A 138 6.03 9.37 19.49
N PHE A 139 4.97 8.87 20.11
CA PHE A 139 3.99 9.70 20.82
C PHE A 139 4.53 10.19 22.17
N GLU A 140 5.25 9.34 22.88
CA GLU A 140 5.80 9.69 24.21
C GLU A 140 6.81 10.84 24.11
N VAL A 141 7.69 10.85 23.10
CA VAL A 141 8.70 11.90 22.93
C VAL A 141 8.11 13.28 22.65
N VAL A 142 6.89 13.34 22.17
CA VAL A 142 6.14 14.59 21.98
C VAL A 142 5.14 14.88 23.11
N GLY A 143 5.11 14.02 24.15
CA GLY A 143 4.31 14.19 25.34
C GLY A 143 2.88 13.68 25.25
N MET A 144 2.57 12.76 24.33
CA MET A 144 1.24 12.14 24.21
C MET A 144 1.19 10.79 24.94
N ASP A 145 0.12 10.60 25.72
CA ASP A 145 -0.22 9.34 26.38
C ASP A 145 -1.11 8.49 25.47
N ILE A 146 -0.54 7.44 24.88
CA ILE A 146 -1.25 6.51 23.98
C ILE A 146 -2.46 5.84 24.64
N THR A 147 -2.53 5.77 25.96
CA THR A 147 -3.64 5.12 26.69
C THR A 147 -4.91 5.98 26.72
N LYS A 148 -4.81 7.27 26.39
CA LYS A 148 -5.89 8.27 26.51
C LYS A 148 -6.58 8.62 25.17
N PHE A 149 -6.11 8.10 24.04
CA PHE A 149 -6.53 8.57 22.73
C PHE A 149 -8.02 8.35 22.43
N ASP A 150 -8.61 7.20 22.81
CA ASP A 150 -10.04 6.95 22.54
C ASP A 150 -10.94 7.81 23.43
N GLU A 151 -10.62 7.93 24.72
CA GLU A 151 -11.40 8.73 25.67
C GLU A 151 -11.39 10.20 25.27
N ALA A 152 -10.23 10.72 24.84
CA ALA A 152 -10.08 12.08 24.35
C ALA A 152 -10.58 12.30 22.92
N GLY A 153 -10.97 11.24 22.18
CA GLY A 153 -11.36 11.35 20.76
C GLY A 153 -10.19 11.62 19.81
N ALA A 154 -8.94 11.39 20.26
CA ALA A 154 -7.72 11.61 19.47
C ALA A 154 -7.45 10.50 18.44
N ALA A 155 -8.02 9.32 18.63
CA ALA A 155 -8.03 8.20 17.69
C ALA A 155 -9.26 7.31 17.92
N ILE A 156 -9.60 6.47 16.95
CA ILE A 156 -10.57 5.36 17.06
C ILE A 156 -9.81 4.08 16.74
N ARG A 157 -9.71 3.18 17.72
CA ARG A 157 -8.94 1.94 17.62
C ARG A 157 -9.83 0.74 17.82
N HIS A 158 -9.67 -0.29 16.99
CA HIS A 158 -10.49 -1.50 17.06
C HIS A 158 -10.39 -2.17 18.44
N GLN A 159 -9.18 -2.28 19.00
CA GLN A 159 -8.89 -2.88 20.32
C GLN A 159 -9.70 -2.27 21.47
N ILE A 160 -10.04 -0.99 21.38
CA ILE A 160 -10.76 -0.24 22.42
C ILE A 160 -12.23 -0.07 22.07
N HIS A 161 -12.54 0.17 20.79
CA HIS A 161 -13.92 0.28 20.30
C HIS A 161 -14.67 -1.05 20.49
N GLY A 162 -13.98 -2.18 20.22
CA GLY A 162 -14.57 -3.51 20.20
C GLY A 162 -15.46 -3.75 18.98
N ASP A 163 -16.06 -4.94 18.96
CA ASP A 163 -16.92 -5.40 17.88
C ASP A 163 -18.40 -4.96 18.05
N PRO A 164 -19.11 -4.73 16.95
CA PRO A 164 -18.62 -4.69 15.58
C PRO A 164 -17.83 -3.42 15.27
N PHE A 165 -16.65 -3.57 14.65
CA PHE A 165 -15.86 -2.40 14.25
C PHE A 165 -16.45 -1.78 12.98
N PRO A 166 -16.76 -0.47 12.98
CA PRO A 166 -17.43 0.15 11.84
C PRO A 166 -16.52 0.18 10.60
N ARG A 167 -17.03 -0.35 9.49
CA ARG A 167 -16.33 -0.36 8.21
C ARG A 167 -15.86 1.04 7.80
N MET A 168 -14.61 1.13 7.33
CA MET A 168 -13.99 2.37 6.84
C MET A 168 -13.97 3.50 7.88
N ILE A 169 -13.97 3.17 9.17
CA ILE A 169 -13.83 4.18 10.23
C ILE A 169 -12.35 4.45 10.54
N TRP A 170 -11.47 3.46 10.39
CA TRP A 170 -10.05 3.60 10.71
C TRP A 170 -9.33 4.66 9.83
N PRO A 171 -9.62 4.82 8.50
CA PRO A 171 -8.96 5.86 7.70
C PRO A 171 -9.28 7.27 8.18
N THR A 172 -10.40 7.45 8.90
CA THR A 172 -10.76 8.78 9.46
C THR A 172 -9.78 9.23 10.55
N ASN A 173 -8.98 8.31 11.08
CA ASN A 173 -7.92 8.63 12.04
C ASN A 173 -6.84 9.54 11.44
N ALA A 174 -6.64 9.55 10.10
CA ALA A 174 -5.72 10.46 9.43
C ALA A 174 -5.95 11.94 9.75
N GLN A 175 -7.20 12.31 10.12
CA GLN A 175 -7.62 13.68 10.45
C GLN A 175 -7.75 13.93 11.96
N LYS A 176 -7.62 12.87 12.79
CA LYS A 176 -7.72 13.01 14.25
C LYS A 176 -6.36 13.43 14.82
N LEU A 177 -6.42 13.99 16.02
CA LEU A 177 -5.27 14.62 16.68
C LEU A 177 -4.00 13.77 16.62
N ALA A 178 -4.08 12.48 16.98
CA ALA A 178 -2.90 11.63 17.11
C ALA A 178 -2.15 11.52 15.79
N SER A 179 -2.78 11.00 14.74
CA SER A 179 -2.18 10.81 13.42
C SER A 179 -1.83 12.13 12.75
N ALA A 180 -2.78 13.06 12.66
CA ALA A 180 -2.57 14.34 11.99
C ALA A 180 -1.44 15.17 12.60
N THR A 181 -1.31 15.17 13.94
CA THR A 181 -0.19 15.83 14.60
C THR A 181 1.14 15.19 14.26
N MET A 182 1.23 13.86 14.34
CA MET A 182 2.51 13.18 14.11
C MET A 182 3.00 13.34 12.67
N PHE A 183 2.13 13.23 11.67
CA PHE A 183 2.51 13.51 10.27
C PHE A 183 2.93 14.96 10.06
N THR A 184 2.22 15.91 10.67
CA THR A 184 2.61 17.33 10.61
C THR A 184 3.99 17.57 11.22
N LEU A 185 4.29 16.93 12.35
CA LEU A 185 5.61 17.02 13.00
C LEU A 185 6.70 16.35 12.17
N PHE A 186 6.39 15.21 11.56
CA PHE A 186 7.34 14.44 10.75
C PHE A 186 7.76 15.19 9.49
N PHE A 187 6.81 15.77 8.75
CA PHE A 187 7.09 16.43 7.48
C PHE A 187 7.37 17.93 7.62
N GLY A 188 6.62 18.63 8.44
CA GLY A 188 6.63 20.10 8.55
C GLY A 188 6.86 20.63 9.96
N GLY A 189 7.42 19.83 10.88
CA GLY A 189 7.62 20.23 12.28
C GLY A 189 8.50 21.47 12.45
N ASN A 190 9.48 21.67 11.56
CA ASN A 190 10.35 22.85 11.58
C ASN A 190 9.58 24.14 11.29
N ASP A 191 8.59 24.09 10.41
CA ASP A 191 7.82 25.24 9.97
C ASP A 191 6.62 25.52 10.91
N PHE A 192 5.89 24.46 11.27
CA PHE A 192 4.60 24.59 11.95
C PHE A 192 4.68 24.40 13.48
N ALA A 193 5.74 23.74 13.97
CA ALA A 193 5.94 23.45 15.40
C ALA A 193 7.39 23.71 15.86
N PRO A 194 8.00 24.87 15.57
CA PRO A 194 9.43 25.14 15.83
C PRO A 194 9.81 25.09 17.31
N GLN A 195 8.84 25.21 18.22
CA GLN A 195 9.06 25.09 19.66
C GLN A 195 9.09 23.64 20.15
N THR A 196 8.73 22.67 19.31
CA THR A 196 8.70 21.24 19.66
C THR A 196 10.05 20.61 19.39
N LYS A 197 10.74 20.20 20.45
CA LYS A 197 12.10 19.65 20.41
C LYS A 197 12.24 18.46 21.34
N VAL A 198 13.07 17.49 20.96
CA VAL A 198 13.48 16.36 21.80
C VAL A 198 14.96 16.54 22.14
N ASN A 199 15.29 16.74 23.43
CA ASN A 199 16.67 17.00 23.88
C ASN A 199 17.38 18.12 23.10
N GLY A 200 16.64 19.16 22.67
CA GLY A 200 17.17 20.28 21.90
C GLY A 200 17.17 20.07 20.37
N GLU A 201 16.99 18.86 19.87
CA GLU A 201 16.84 18.55 18.44
C GLU A 201 15.42 18.91 17.97
N PRO A 202 15.25 19.61 16.82
CA PRO A 202 13.92 19.84 16.24
C PRO A 202 13.19 18.53 15.99
N ILE A 203 11.89 18.50 16.26
CA ILE A 203 11.09 17.26 16.22
C ILE A 203 11.08 16.60 14.84
N GLN A 204 11.01 17.38 13.76
CA GLN A 204 11.06 16.84 12.39
C GLN A 204 12.37 16.09 12.14
N SER A 205 13.49 16.72 12.47
CA SER A 205 14.83 16.11 12.29
C SER A 205 14.96 14.84 13.13
N PHE A 206 14.47 14.87 14.38
CA PHE A 206 14.48 13.70 15.26
C PHE A 206 13.70 12.53 14.68
N LEU A 207 12.43 12.74 14.30
CA LEU A 207 11.57 11.67 13.79
C LEU A 207 12.07 11.12 12.44
N GLN A 208 12.43 11.99 11.49
CA GLN A 208 12.92 11.54 10.18
C GLN A 208 14.24 10.80 10.30
N ARG A 209 15.16 11.25 11.16
CA ARG A 209 16.43 10.57 11.39
C ARG A 209 16.24 9.15 11.94
N HIS A 210 15.36 8.97 12.94
CA HIS A 210 15.07 7.64 13.49
C HIS A 210 14.39 6.74 12.46
N TYR A 211 13.38 7.24 11.74
CA TYR A 211 12.74 6.51 10.67
C TYR A 211 13.71 6.03 9.60
N ILE A 212 14.49 6.96 9.03
CA ILE A 212 15.47 6.63 7.98
C ILE A 212 16.52 5.66 8.52
N SER A 213 17.04 5.89 9.74
CA SER A 213 18.02 5.00 10.34
C SER A 213 17.50 3.58 10.56
N ALA A 214 16.22 3.42 10.95
CA ALA A 214 15.61 2.11 11.11
C ALA A 214 15.57 1.34 9.77
N ILE A 215 15.16 2.00 8.67
CA ILE A 215 15.12 1.34 7.35
C ILE A 215 16.54 1.09 6.80
N VAL A 216 17.49 1.95 7.09
CA VAL A 216 18.91 1.73 6.76
C VAL A 216 19.43 0.43 7.41
N GLN A 217 18.98 0.05 8.64
CA GLN A 217 19.34 -1.26 9.22
C GLN A 217 18.82 -2.43 8.36
N VAL A 218 17.62 -2.32 7.81
CA VAL A 218 17.08 -3.32 6.88
C VAL A 218 17.91 -3.35 5.60
N ALA A 219 18.21 -2.19 5.02
CA ALA A 219 18.99 -2.07 3.78
C ALA A 219 20.41 -2.65 3.95
N ASP A 220 21.08 -2.34 5.04
CA ASP A 220 22.43 -2.87 5.33
C ASP A 220 22.45 -4.41 5.43
N ARG A 221 21.37 -5.00 5.98
CA ARG A 221 21.22 -6.47 6.06
C ARG A 221 20.93 -7.13 4.70
N LEU A 222 20.22 -6.44 3.79
CA LEU A 222 19.74 -7.02 2.54
C LEU A 222 20.60 -6.70 1.31
N LYS A 223 21.52 -5.76 1.38
CA LYS A 223 22.31 -5.21 0.25
C LYS A 223 23.04 -6.24 -0.62
N GLU A 224 23.41 -7.40 -0.06
CA GLU A 224 24.08 -8.48 -0.81
C GLU A 224 23.09 -9.41 -1.52
N LEU A 225 21.78 -9.23 -1.31
CA LEU A 225 20.73 -10.05 -1.92
C LEU A 225 20.29 -9.42 -3.25
N SER A 226 20.89 -9.81 -4.34
CA SER A 226 20.72 -9.22 -5.69
C SER A 226 19.30 -9.25 -6.26
N HIS A 227 18.37 -9.98 -5.63
CA HIS A 227 16.95 -10.04 -5.99
C HIS A 227 16.10 -9.00 -5.23
N VAL A 228 16.68 -8.28 -4.26
CA VAL A 228 16.10 -7.07 -3.67
C VAL A 228 16.40 -5.90 -4.60
N LEU A 229 15.35 -5.28 -5.17
CA LEU A 229 15.50 -4.16 -6.11
C LEU A 229 15.73 -2.84 -5.38
N GLY A 230 15.16 -2.69 -4.20
CA GLY A 230 15.23 -1.44 -3.47
C GLY A 230 14.17 -1.31 -2.39
N TYR A 231 13.89 -0.04 -2.01
CA TYR A 231 13.13 0.30 -0.81
C TYR A 231 12.11 1.39 -1.14
N ASP A 232 10.88 1.20 -0.68
CA ASP A 232 9.88 2.24 -0.70
C ASP A 232 10.16 3.30 0.36
N THR A 233 9.74 4.53 0.13
CA THR A 233 10.00 5.63 1.05
C THR A 233 9.08 5.62 2.26
N MET A 234 7.82 5.37 2.06
CA MET A 234 6.77 5.24 3.07
C MET A 234 5.45 4.89 2.40
N ASN A 235 4.74 3.87 2.87
CA ASN A 235 3.37 3.57 2.42
C ASN A 235 2.46 4.78 2.64
N GLU A 236 1.71 5.19 1.62
CA GLU A 236 0.63 6.19 1.66
C GLU A 236 0.88 7.36 2.62
N PRO A 237 1.93 8.19 2.41
CA PRO A 237 2.25 9.29 3.32
C PRO A 237 1.06 10.25 3.44
N SER A 238 0.83 10.78 4.65
CA SER A 238 -0.23 11.75 4.90
C SER A 238 0.34 13.12 5.23
N ARG A 239 -0.29 14.18 4.72
CA ARG A 239 0.09 15.57 5.03
C ARG A 239 -0.24 16.00 6.46
N GLY A 240 -0.99 15.22 7.21
CA GLY A 240 -1.52 15.67 8.50
C GLY A 240 -2.34 16.96 8.35
N TYR A 241 -1.94 18.01 9.04
CA TYR A 241 -2.57 19.34 8.91
C TYR A 241 -1.94 20.22 7.82
N ILE A 242 -0.82 19.85 7.22
CA ILE A 242 -0.10 20.67 6.22
C ILE A 242 -0.99 20.97 5.01
N GLY A 243 -1.08 22.26 4.65
CA GLY A 243 -1.92 22.73 3.55
C GLY A 243 -3.42 22.84 3.90
N TRP A 244 -3.80 22.66 5.18
CA TRP A 244 -5.20 22.81 5.58
C TRP A 244 -5.63 24.27 5.51
N GLU A 245 -6.70 24.54 4.75
CA GLU A 245 -7.17 25.91 4.48
C GLU A 245 -7.61 26.66 5.75
N ARG A 246 -8.43 26.00 6.61
CA ARG A 246 -8.95 26.56 7.84
C ARG A 246 -9.21 25.48 8.89
N LEU A 247 -8.68 25.68 10.09
CA LEU A 247 -8.76 24.72 11.19
C LEU A 247 -10.15 24.59 11.82
N ASP A 248 -11.04 25.55 11.60
CA ASP A 248 -12.43 25.56 12.06
C ASP A 248 -13.41 24.91 11.08
N GLN A 249 -12.91 24.35 9.98
CA GLN A 249 -13.72 23.68 8.97
C GLN A 249 -13.38 22.19 8.89
N ALA A 250 -14.43 21.38 8.68
CA ALA A 250 -14.26 19.97 8.39
C ALA A 250 -13.62 19.78 7.00
N GLY A 251 -12.75 18.81 6.89
CA GLY A 251 -12.05 18.46 5.66
C GLY A 251 -11.65 16.99 5.67
N GLY A 252 -10.74 16.62 4.76
CA GLY A 252 -10.16 15.28 4.65
C GLY A 252 -10.84 14.37 3.64
N TYR A 253 -10.24 13.20 3.45
CA TYR A 253 -10.61 12.24 2.40
C TYR A 253 -11.92 11.53 2.68
N ILE A 254 -12.04 10.97 3.89
CA ILE A 254 -13.17 10.15 4.31
C ILE A 254 -13.62 10.62 5.69
N ASN A 255 -14.89 11.06 5.78
CA ASN A 255 -15.53 11.36 7.06
C ASN A 255 -16.55 10.26 7.36
N ILE A 256 -16.24 9.39 8.31
CA ILE A 256 -17.12 8.33 8.82
C ILE A 256 -17.01 8.31 10.34
N GLY A 257 -18.15 8.17 11.02
CA GLY A 257 -18.21 8.31 12.48
C GLY A 257 -18.03 9.77 12.95
N PRO A 258 -17.62 9.97 14.20
CA PRO A 258 -17.33 11.30 14.74
C PRO A 258 -16.12 11.93 14.06
N SER A 259 -16.31 13.07 13.42
CA SER A 259 -15.30 13.75 12.59
C SER A 259 -15.14 15.20 13.04
N PRO A 260 -14.27 15.47 14.03
CA PRO A 260 -13.98 16.81 14.49
C PRO A 260 -13.23 17.62 13.41
N THR A 261 -13.37 18.95 13.46
CA THR A 261 -12.45 19.85 12.74
C THR A 261 -11.05 19.75 13.35
N PRO A 262 -9.98 20.20 12.67
CA PRO A 262 -8.63 20.24 13.27
C PRO A 262 -8.59 20.97 14.60
N HIS A 263 -9.24 22.14 14.71
CA HIS A 263 -9.32 22.89 15.97
C HIS A 263 -10.03 22.11 17.06
N GLN A 264 -11.20 21.51 16.76
CA GLN A 264 -11.89 20.64 17.71
C GLN A 264 -11.04 19.46 18.15
N SER A 265 -10.26 18.84 17.23
CA SER A 265 -9.32 17.77 17.59
C SER A 265 -8.24 18.21 18.58
N MET A 266 -7.70 19.43 18.41
CA MET A 266 -6.71 20.02 19.31
C MET A 266 -7.30 20.26 20.71
N LEU A 267 -8.52 20.80 20.78
CA LEU A 267 -9.24 21.05 22.03
C LEU A 267 -9.61 19.75 22.75
N LEU A 268 -10.11 18.76 22.01
CA LEU A 268 -10.41 17.44 22.57
C LEU A 268 -9.17 16.82 23.22
N GLY A 269 -8.01 16.87 22.55
CA GLY A 269 -6.75 16.38 23.12
C GLY A 269 -6.26 17.13 24.34
N ALA A 270 -6.64 18.40 24.48
CA ALA A 270 -6.35 19.21 25.66
C ALA A 270 -7.34 18.96 26.84
N GLY A 271 -8.32 18.07 26.67
CA GLY A 271 -9.32 17.77 27.68
C GLY A 271 -10.55 18.71 27.65
N LEU A 272 -10.78 19.40 26.52
CA LEU A 272 -11.91 20.31 26.36
C LEU A 272 -13.02 19.64 25.54
N PRO A 273 -14.19 19.31 26.12
CA PRO A 273 -15.27 18.63 25.39
C PRO A 273 -15.72 19.39 24.14
N GLN A 274 -16.03 18.69 23.06
CA GLN A 274 -16.49 19.28 21.81
C GLN A 274 -17.72 18.56 21.27
N GLU A 275 -18.70 19.32 20.75
CA GLU A 275 -19.75 18.77 19.91
C GLU A 275 -19.26 18.68 18.48
N VAL A 276 -19.16 17.45 17.94
CA VAL A 276 -18.60 17.17 16.62
C VAL A 276 -19.63 16.58 15.69
N ASP A 277 -19.45 16.77 14.39
CA ASP A 277 -20.27 16.15 13.36
C ASP A 277 -20.04 14.64 13.29
N VAL A 278 -21.12 13.89 13.04
CA VAL A 278 -21.08 12.43 12.85
C VAL A 278 -21.54 12.09 11.45
N TYR A 279 -20.76 11.27 10.75
CA TYR A 279 -21.02 10.85 9.39
C TYR A 279 -21.28 9.35 9.30
N LYS A 280 -22.07 8.94 8.32
CA LYS A 280 -22.31 7.52 7.94
C LYS A 280 -21.87 7.29 6.52
N VAL A 281 -21.48 6.04 6.22
CA VAL A 281 -21.10 5.62 4.86
C VAL A 281 -22.26 5.87 3.91
N TRP A 282 -21.98 6.48 2.77
CA TRP A 282 -22.89 6.75 1.66
C TRP A 282 -22.18 6.42 0.35
N VAL A 283 -22.95 6.27 -0.74
CA VAL A 283 -22.44 5.89 -2.08
C VAL A 283 -21.31 6.81 -2.61
N ALA A 284 -21.29 8.05 -2.16
CA ALA A 284 -20.29 9.06 -2.57
C ALA A 284 -19.38 9.50 -1.42
N GLY A 285 -19.12 8.64 -0.43
CA GLY A 285 -18.30 8.97 0.74
C GLY A 285 -19.10 9.00 2.04
N GLY A 286 -18.86 10.01 2.90
CA GLY A 286 -19.59 10.21 4.16
C GLY A 286 -20.75 11.18 4.01
N ARG A 287 -21.88 10.88 4.67
CA ARG A 287 -23.02 11.80 4.80
C ARG A 287 -23.26 12.14 6.27
N LYS A 288 -23.31 13.44 6.60
CA LYS A 288 -23.63 13.90 7.95
C LYS A 288 -24.97 13.32 8.42
N SER A 289 -24.97 12.72 9.61
CA SER A 289 -26.12 12.05 10.21
C SER A 289 -26.56 12.63 11.54
N GLY A 290 -25.78 13.56 12.13
CA GLY A 290 -26.08 14.21 13.40
C GLY A 290 -24.82 14.82 14.02
N THR A 291 -24.88 15.10 15.31
CA THR A 291 -23.74 15.55 16.14
C THR A 291 -23.59 14.66 17.36
N ARG A 292 -22.42 14.71 18.00
CA ARG A 292 -22.11 14.00 19.25
C ARG A 292 -21.11 14.80 20.07
N ILE A 293 -21.32 14.86 21.37
CA ILE A 293 -20.31 15.39 22.30
C ILE A 293 -19.26 14.32 22.54
N LEU A 294 -17.99 14.66 22.32
CA LEU A 294 -16.83 13.83 22.61
C LEU A 294 -16.10 14.38 23.84
N ASN A 295 -15.41 13.48 24.54
CA ASN A 295 -14.57 13.78 25.70
C ASN A 295 -15.31 14.54 26.81
N SER A 296 -16.52 14.09 27.18
CA SER A 296 -17.31 14.70 28.25
C SER A 296 -16.61 14.69 29.61
N GLU A 297 -15.69 13.74 29.83
CA GLU A 297 -14.95 13.59 31.09
C GLU A 297 -13.69 14.50 31.16
N GLY A 298 -13.37 15.23 30.11
CA GLY A 298 -12.25 16.17 30.10
C GLY A 298 -10.87 15.52 30.16
N VAL A 299 -10.70 14.36 29.53
CA VAL A 299 -9.44 13.61 29.51
C VAL A 299 -8.43 14.28 28.59
N SER A 300 -7.26 14.67 29.12
CA SER A 300 -6.14 15.17 28.31
C SER A 300 -5.26 14.01 27.82
N VAL A 301 -4.82 14.09 26.56
CA VAL A 301 -3.82 13.14 26.02
C VAL A 301 -2.39 13.51 26.41
N TRP A 302 -2.19 14.71 26.97
CA TRP A 302 -0.85 15.23 27.25
C TRP A 302 -0.32 14.70 28.58
N LEU A 303 0.90 14.18 28.55
CA LEU A 303 1.61 13.72 29.74
C LEU A 303 1.89 14.89 30.69
N PRO A 304 1.94 14.67 32.02
CA PRO A 304 2.28 15.70 32.99
C PRO A 304 3.58 16.43 32.64
N GLY A 305 3.52 17.76 32.59
CA GLY A 305 4.66 18.61 32.24
C GLY A 305 4.82 18.92 30.75
N PHE A 306 3.94 18.37 29.92
CA PHE A 306 3.90 18.73 28.50
C PHE A 306 2.69 19.64 28.21
N ASP A 307 2.96 20.76 27.55
CA ASP A 307 1.88 21.60 26.99
C ASP A 307 1.38 21.01 25.67
N PRO A 308 0.07 21.16 25.36
CA PRO A 308 -0.45 20.79 24.05
C PRO A 308 0.36 21.45 22.93
N ILE A 309 0.84 20.66 21.97
CA ILE A 309 1.80 21.12 20.94
C ILE A 309 1.29 22.37 20.22
N TRP A 310 0.03 22.37 19.80
CA TRP A 310 -0.53 23.47 19.01
C TRP A 310 -0.84 24.71 19.85
N HIS A 311 -1.14 24.55 21.14
CA HIS A 311 -1.19 25.65 22.11
C HIS A 311 0.22 26.25 22.30
N LYS A 312 1.22 25.41 22.57
CA LYS A 312 2.61 25.85 22.75
C LYS A 312 3.15 26.60 21.52
N ASN A 313 2.72 26.22 20.30
CA ASN A 313 3.12 26.90 19.07
C ASN A 313 2.17 28.04 18.65
N GLY A 314 1.24 28.45 19.52
CA GLY A 314 0.40 29.65 19.38
C GLY A 314 -0.68 29.53 18.30
N VAL A 315 -1.18 28.33 18.06
CA VAL A 315 -2.29 28.09 17.11
C VAL A 315 -3.62 28.45 17.76
N TRP A 316 -3.79 28.12 19.04
CA TRP A 316 -4.94 28.44 19.89
C TRP A 316 -4.52 28.74 21.33
N ASP A 317 -5.37 29.38 22.11
CA ASP A 317 -5.14 29.69 23.52
C ASP A 317 -6.48 29.79 24.24
N LEU A 318 -6.46 29.92 25.57
CA LEU A 318 -7.62 30.25 26.39
C LEU A 318 -7.68 31.76 26.60
N ASP A 319 -8.88 32.34 26.49
CA ASP A 319 -9.08 33.72 26.84
C ASP A 319 -9.12 33.95 28.40
N ASN A 320 -9.29 35.18 28.82
CA ASN A 320 -9.32 35.53 30.23
C ASN A 320 -10.50 34.89 31.01
N THR A 321 -11.47 34.30 30.31
CA THR A 321 -12.61 33.58 30.90
C THR A 321 -12.41 32.07 30.90
N GLY A 322 -11.32 31.61 30.30
CA GLY A 322 -11.02 30.19 30.13
C GLY A 322 -11.64 29.57 28.87
N GLU A 323 -12.21 30.37 27.97
CA GLU A 323 -12.80 29.88 26.72
C GLU A 323 -11.75 29.75 25.63
N PRO A 324 -11.74 28.65 24.83
CA PRO A 324 -10.75 28.41 23.78
C PRO A 324 -10.94 29.37 22.61
N GLN A 325 -9.83 29.98 22.18
CA GLN A 325 -9.74 30.91 21.07
C GLN A 325 -8.80 30.37 19.99
N LEU A 326 -9.26 30.26 18.75
CA LEU A 326 -8.43 29.94 17.60
C LEU A 326 -7.69 31.20 17.15
N LEU A 327 -6.39 31.26 17.42
CA LEU A 327 -5.57 32.46 17.13
C LEU A 327 -5.10 32.48 15.67
N ARG A 328 -4.83 31.29 15.07
CA ARG A 328 -4.31 31.16 13.71
C ARG A 328 -5.14 30.14 12.93
N PRO A 329 -6.29 30.55 12.38
CA PRO A 329 -7.19 29.63 11.69
C PRO A 329 -6.62 29.00 10.41
N ASP A 330 -5.60 29.62 9.83
CA ASP A 330 -4.91 29.23 8.58
C ASP A 330 -3.43 28.86 8.80
N HIS A 331 -3.07 28.46 10.03
CA HIS A 331 -1.67 28.22 10.46
C HIS A 331 -0.89 27.29 9.53
N PHE A 332 -1.53 26.25 8.98
CA PHE A 332 -0.88 25.23 8.17
C PHE A 332 -1.00 25.48 6.66
N LYS A 333 -1.70 26.52 6.25
CA LYS A 333 -1.96 26.83 4.84
C LYS A 333 -0.72 27.35 4.12
N SER A 334 0.04 28.23 4.78
CA SER A 334 1.13 28.96 4.11
C SER A 334 2.33 29.19 5.02
N ILE A 335 3.51 29.30 4.40
CA ILE A 335 4.77 29.70 5.04
C ILE A 335 5.29 30.94 4.33
N ASN A 336 5.62 31.99 5.11
CA ASN A 336 6.12 33.28 4.59
C ASN A 336 5.24 33.90 3.50
N GLY A 337 3.90 33.73 3.61
CA GLY A 337 2.92 34.27 2.67
C GLY A 337 2.78 33.50 1.35
N ARG A 338 3.41 32.33 1.20
CA ARG A 338 3.22 31.42 0.09
C ARG A 338 2.47 30.18 0.56
N ASP A 339 1.40 29.80 -0.14
CA ASP A 339 0.70 28.55 0.13
C ASP A 339 1.65 27.37 -0.08
N VAL A 340 1.56 26.37 0.80
CA VAL A 340 2.42 25.20 0.76
C VAL A 340 1.92 24.16 -0.22
N ASP A 341 2.85 23.51 -0.90
CA ASP A 341 2.64 22.32 -1.71
C ASP A 341 3.27 21.14 -0.96
N PHE A 342 2.44 20.23 -0.44
CA PHE A 342 2.92 19.13 0.39
C PHE A 342 3.93 18.24 -0.35
N SER A 343 3.61 17.87 -1.58
CA SER A 343 4.48 17.01 -2.39
C SER A 343 5.83 17.68 -2.69
N GLN A 344 5.80 18.96 -3.09
CA GLN A 344 7.00 19.68 -3.50
C GLN A 344 7.84 20.20 -2.30
N ASP A 345 7.18 20.71 -1.24
CA ASP A 345 7.86 21.39 -0.15
C ASP A 345 8.28 20.43 0.97
N TYR A 346 7.61 19.28 1.12
CA TYR A 346 7.83 18.36 2.24
C TYR A 346 8.17 16.92 1.81
N LEU A 347 7.42 16.31 0.89
CA LEU A 347 7.75 14.95 0.44
C LEU A 347 9.05 14.90 -0.34
N ARG A 348 9.26 15.81 -1.30
CA ARG A 348 10.50 15.83 -2.10
C ARG A 348 11.77 15.93 -1.26
N PRO A 349 11.90 16.85 -0.26
CA PRO A 349 13.07 16.86 0.63
C PRO A 349 13.22 15.58 1.45
N PHE A 350 12.11 15.00 1.92
CA PHE A 350 12.13 13.73 2.64
C PHE A 350 12.64 12.60 1.75
N PHE A 351 12.15 12.46 0.52
CA PHE A 351 12.61 11.44 -0.43
C PHE A 351 14.11 11.53 -0.69
N ARG A 352 14.66 12.74 -0.81
CA ARG A 352 16.11 12.95 -0.96
C ARG A 352 16.88 12.45 0.26
N SER A 353 16.46 12.87 1.45
CA SER A 353 17.12 12.43 2.70
C SER A 353 17.04 10.93 2.91
N TYR A 354 15.90 10.33 2.54
CA TYR A 354 15.69 8.88 2.57
C TYR A 354 16.63 8.17 1.58
N ALA A 355 16.66 8.63 0.32
CA ALA A 355 17.53 8.08 -0.71
C ALA A 355 19.02 8.17 -0.31
N GLU A 356 19.46 9.32 0.22
CA GLU A 356 20.82 9.49 0.75
C GLU A 356 21.13 8.48 1.86
N GLY A 357 20.17 8.26 2.78
CA GLY A 357 20.31 7.26 3.84
C GLY A 357 20.48 5.85 3.29
N ILE A 358 19.60 5.40 2.41
CA ILE A 358 19.67 4.07 1.79
C ILE A 358 20.95 3.91 0.98
N HIS A 359 21.26 4.85 0.09
CA HIS A 359 22.44 4.79 -0.78
C HIS A 359 23.78 4.85 0.01
N SER A 360 23.77 5.27 1.27
CA SER A 360 24.95 5.20 2.13
C SER A 360 25.41 3.76 2.41
N VAL A 361 24.50 2.78 2.32
CA VAL A 361 24.76 1.35 2.57
C VAL A 361 24.53 0.48 1.34
N ASP A 362 23.60 0.85 0.46
CA ASP A 362 23.25 0.14 -0.78
C ASP A 362 23.14 1.14 -1.95
N PRO A 363 24.28 1.51 -2.57
CA PRO A 363 24.36 2.58 -3.58
C PRO A 363 23.56 2.30 -4.87
N ASP A 364 23.29 1.05 -5.18
CA ASP A 364 22.60 0.62 -6.40
C ASP A 364 21.09 0.40 -6.20
N ALA A 365 20.60 0.53 -4.96
CA ALA A 365 19.20 0.32 -4.64
C ALA A 365 18.27 1.29 -5.39
N MET A 366 17.15 0.80 -5.87
CA MET A 366 16.07 1.64 -6.39
C MET A 366 15.25 2.20 -5.21
N ILE A 367 14.86 3.46 -5.33
CA ILE A 367 13.97 4.11 -4.36
C ILE A 367 12.57 4.18 -4.98
N PHE A 368 11.64 3.47 -4.36
CA PHE A 368 10.24 3.52 -4.73
C PHE A 368 9.61 4.70 -3.98
N ILE A 369 8.92 5.57 -4.69
CA ILE A 369 8.31 6.77 -4.11
C ILE A 369 6.81 6.73 -4.28
N GLU A 370 6.12 7.16 -3.24
CA GLU A 370 4.66 7.33 -3.21
C GLU A 370 4.30 8.77 -2.84
N ASP A 371 3.11 9.20 -3.21
CA ASP A 371 2.48 10.43 -2.71
C ASP A 371 1.17 10.06 -2.01
N GLU A 372 0.49 11.04 -1.42
CA GLU A 372 -0.86 10.80 -0.91
C GLU A 372 -1.74 10.19 -2.00
N PHE A 373 -2.60 9.27 -1.62
CA PHE A 373 -3.47 8.55 -2.55
C PHE A 373 -4.19 9.50 -3.53
N GLY A 374 -3.92 9.31 -4.82
CA GLY A 374 -4.55 10.08 -5.90
C GLY A 374 -4.01 11.51 -6.10
N HIS A 375 -2.86 11.85 -5.50
CA HIS A 375 -2.15 13.11 -5.74
C HIS A 375 -0.98 12.94 -6.71
N GLU A 376 -0.59 14.05 -7.33
CA GLU A 376 0.52 14.12 -8.27
C GLU A 376 1.85 14.15 -7.51
N PRO A 377 2.87 13.36 -7.92
CA PRO A 377 4.18 13.40 -7.28
C PRO A 377 4.86 14.77 -7.46
N PRO A 378 5.90 15.08 -6.66
CA PRO A 378 6.66 16.29 -6.84
C PRO A 378 7.31 16.35 -8.23
N VAL A 379 7.63 17.54 -8.69
CA VAL A 379 8.40 17.70 -9.94
C VAL A 379 9.87 17.43 -9.64
N TRP A 380 10.45 16.44 -10.34
CA TRP A 380 11.86 16.08 -10.28
C TRP A 380 12.56 16.31 -11.62
N GLY A 381 13.84 16.75 -11.54
CA GLY A 381 14.67 16.88 -12.71
C GLY A 381 15.28 15.54 -13.15
N PRO A 382 15.80 15.44 -14.37
CA PRO A 382 16.41 14.22 -14.89
C PRO A 382 17.58 13.68 -14.03
N GLU A 383 18.32 14.59 -13.38
CA GLU A 383 19.45 14.21 -12.50
C GLU A 383 19.00 13.53 -11.21
N GLU A 384 17.77 13.79 -10.77
CA GLU A 384 17.20 13.21 -9.54
C GLU A 384 16.47 11.88 -9.81
N SER A 385 16.27 11.50 -11.08
CA SER A 385 15.44 10.37 -11.50
C SER A 385 16.22 9.05 -11.62
N ASN A 386 17.50 9.03 -11.27
CA ASN A 386 18.32 7.81 -11.28
C ASN A 386 17.92 6.88 -10.15
N ASN A 387 17.66 5.62 -10.48
CA ASN A 387 17.21 4.58 -9.54
C ASN A 387 15.91 4.94 -8.78
N ILE A 388 15.02 5.72 -9.41
CA ILE A 388 13.71 6.05 -8.86
C ILE A 388 12.63 5.25 -9.58
N VAL A 389 11.65 4.79 -8.82
CA VAL A 389 10.43 4.11 -9.30
C VAL A 389 9.21 4.83 -8.73
N TRP A 390 8.26 5.17 -9.57
CA TRP A 390 6.97 5.69 -9.13
C TRP A 390 6.06 4.52 -8.74
N ALA A 391 5.62 4.47 -7.48
CA ALA A 391 4.89 3.34 -6.92
C ALA A 391 3.48 3.70 -6.39
N PRO A 392 2.62 4.38 -7.16
CA PRO A 392 1.32 4.83 -6.70
C PRO A 392 0.36 3.65 -6.47
N HIS A 393 -0.66 3.88 -5.65
CA HIS A 393 -1.75 2.94 -5.40
C HIS A 393 -2.98 3.26 -6.24
N TRP A 394 -3.75 2.22 -6.58
CA TRP A 394 -5.01 2.38 -7.28
C TRP A 394 -6.05 1.35 -6.83
N TYR A 395 -7.24 1.82 -6.49
CA TYR A 395 -8.36 0.97 -6.10
C TYR A 395 -9.66 1.33 -6.81
N ASP A 396 -10.53 0.33 -7.03
CA ASP A 396 -11.95 0.57 -7.32
C ASP A 396 -12.63 1.04 -6.04
N GLY A 397 -12.61 2.34 -5.80
CA GLY A 397 -13.12 2.95 -4.57
C GLY A 397 -14.57 2.60 -4.25
N PHE A 398 -15.42 2.35 -5.27
CA PHE A 398 -16.80 1.91 -5.06
C PHE A 398 -16.85 0.49 -4.45
N THR A 399 -16.07 -0.43 -5.01
CA THR A 399 -16.01 -1.82 -4.53
C THR A 399 -15.42 -1.89 -3.13
N VAL A 400 -14.34 -1.13 -2.86
CA VAL A 400 -13.68 -1.07 -1.54
C VAL A 400 -14.62 -0.46 -0.49
N LEU A 401 -15.17 0.73 -0.75
CA LEU A 401 -16.00 1.43 0.23
C LEU A 401 -17.29 0.68 0.58
N LEU A 402 -17.93 0.07 -0.42
CA LEU A 402 -19.22 -0.59 -0.22
C LEU A 402 -19.13 -2.10 0.04
N LYS A 403 -17.94 -2.71 -0.10
CA LYS A 403 -17.74 -4.16 -0.09
C LYS A 403 -18.77 -4.88 -0.99
N ARG A 404 -19.01 -4.30 -2.18
CA ARG A 404 -19.94 -4.82 -3.19
C ARG A 404 -19.43 -4.57 -4.59
N PHE A 405 -19.39 -5.61 -5.40
CA PHE A 405 -19.09 -5.49 -6.82
C PHE A 405 -20.33 -5.11 -7.62
N SER A 406 -20.19 -4.13 -8.51
CA SER A 406 -21.18 -3.83 -9.54
C SER A 406 -20.53 -3.81 -10.92
N PRO A 407 -21.06 -4.57 -11.90
CA PRO A 407 -20.57 -4.49 -13.27
C PRO A 407 -21.03 -3.21 -13.98
N TRP A 408 -21.99 -2.45 -13.42
CA TRP A 408 -22.64 -1.31 -14.06
C TRP A 408 -22.33 0.05 -13.45
N ILE A 409 -21.85 0.08 -12.20
CA ILE A 409 -21.58 1.31 -11.46
C ILE A 409 -20.20 1.18 -10.80
N ALA A 410 -19.38 2.22 -10.92
CA ALA A 410 -18.11 2.37 -10.23
C ALA A 410 -17.85 3.86 -9.92
N ALA A 411 -16.79 4.14 -9.17
CA ALA A 411 -16.33 5.50 -8.93
C ALA A 411 -15.01 5.76 -9.68
N ASN A 412 -14.87 6.97 -10.22
CA ASN A 412 -13.57 7.51 -10.55
C ASN A 412 -13.08 8.31 -9.34
N ALA A 413 -12.11 7.77 -8.61
CA ALA A 413 -11.62 8.37 -7.36
C ALA A 413 -10.84 9.67 -7.61
N ILE A 414 -10.12 9.76 -8.73
CA ILE A 414 -9.32 10.95 -9.10
C ILE A 414 -10.25 12.11 -9.47
N GLU A 415 -11.22 11.88 -10.36
CA GLU A 415 -12.18 12.91 -10.78
C GLU A 415 -13.38 13.07 -9.82
N ARG A 416 -13.48 12.24 -8.76
CA ARG A 416 -14.56 12.24 -7.77
C ARG A 416 -15.96 12.18 -8.38
N ARG A 417 -16.15 11.31 -9.38
CA ARG A 417 -17.44 11.12 -10.08
C ARG A 417 -17.86 9.66 -10.16
N ILE A 418 -19.16 9.45 -10.27
CA ILE A 418 -19.74 8.11 -10.53
C ILE A 418 -19.66 7.83 -12.03
N VAL A 419 -19.29 6.58 -12.37
CA VAL A 419 -19.21 6.06 -13.74
C VAL A 419 -20.25 4.97 -13.93
N ILE A 420 -21.06 5.06 -15.00
CA ILE A 420 -22.13 4.12 -15.28
C ILE A 420 -21.87 3.42 -16.62
N GLY A 421 -22.09 2.09 -16.64
CA GLY A 421 -21.98 1.23 -17.81
C GLY A 421 -20.63 0.54 -17.96
N ARG A 422 -20.67 -0.77 -18.28
CA ARG A 422 -19.48 -1.65 -18.33
C ARG A 422 -18.33 -1.11 -19.20
N LYS A 423 -18.65 -0.55 -20.38
CA LYS A 423 -17.64 0.00 -21.30
C LYS A 423 -17.00 1.27 -20.72
N ASN A 424 -17.83 2.16 -20.17
CA ASN A 424 -17.37 3.41 -19.57
C ASN A 424 -16.51 3.16 -18.33
N ILE A 425 -16.86 2.17 -17.50
CA ILE A 425 -16.08 1.79 -16.31
C ILE A 425 -14.71 1.30 -16.74
N ARG A 426 -14.62 0.38 -17.71
CA ARG A 426 -13.33 -0.10 -18.23
C ARG A 426 -12.47 1.03 -18.77
N LYS A 427 -13.07 1.92 -19.56
CA LYS A 427 -12.36 3.10 -20.07
C LYS A 427 -11.85 3.99 -18.95
N SER A 428 -12.73 4.35 -17.99
CA SER A 428 -12.37 5.21 -16.86
C SER A 428 -11.26 4.61 -15.98
N PHE A 429 -11.29 3.29 -15.73
CA PHE A 429 -10.25 2.63 -14.95
C PHE A 429 -8.91 2.62 -15.67
N SER A 430 -8.91 2.31 -16.97
CA SER A 430 -7.70 2.39 -17.79
C SER A 430 -7.13 3.81 -17.84
N GLU A 431 -7.98 4.83 -17.93
CA GLU A 431 -7.58 6.25 -17.89
C GLU A 431 -6.96 6.63 -16.55
N GLN A 432 -7.53 6.21 -15.41
CA GLN A 432 -6.98 6.50 -14.08
C GLN A 432 -5.55 5.97 -13.91
N VAL A 433 -5.31 4.69 -14.26
CA VAL A 433 -3.95 4.13 -14.20
C VAL A 433 -3.05 4.75 -15.27
N GLY A 434 -3.61 5.11 -16.43
CA GLY A 434 -2.91 5.87 -17.47
C GLY A 434 -2.41 7.23 -16.98
N TRP A 435 -3.20 7.95 -16.17
CA TRP A 435 -2.78 9.22 -15.55
C TRP A 435 -1.66 9.00 -14.54
N LEU A 436 -1.77 7.99 -13.66
CA LEU A 436 -0.69 7.65 -12.73
C LEU A 436 0.63 7.38 -13.45
N LYS A 437 0.60 6.61 -14.54
CA LYS A 437 1.76 6.37 -15.40
C LYS A 437 2.24 7.66 -16.11
N GLY A 438 1.30 8.51 -16.55
CA GLY A 438 1.60 9.79 -17.17
C GLY A 438 2.35 10.74 -16.24
N TRP A 439 1.99 10.78 -14.97
CA TRP A 439 2.69 11.60 -13.98
C TRP A 439 4.15 11.22 -13.82
N ALA A 440 4.50 9.93 -13.90
CA ALA A 440 5.90 9.50 -13.90
C ALA A 440 6.68 10.09 -15.08
N GLN A 441 6.05 10.20 -16.27
CA GLN A 441 6.66 10.79 -17.45
C GLN A 441 6.80 12.30 -17.35
N GLU A 442 5.74 12.98 -16.92
CA GLU A 442 5.64 14.43 -16.93
C GLU A 442 6.39 15.09 -15.77
N ARG A 443 6.43 14.44 -14.59
CA ARG A 443 6.90 15.04 -13.35
C ARG A 443 8.19 14.42 -12.81
N LEU A 444 8.47 13.15 -13.12
CA LEU A 444 9.61 12.40 -12.57
C LEU A 444 10.67 12.02 -13.60
N GLY A 445 10.66 12.65 -14.79
CA GLY A 445 11.67 12.41 -15.82
C GLY A 445 11.52 11.09 -16.58
N GLY A 446 10.35 10.43 -16.52
CA GLY A 446 10.04 9.21 -17.25
C GLY A 446 10.58 7.94 -16.58
N VAL A 447 10.41 7.82 -15.28
CA VAL A 447 10.78 6.64 -14.49
C VAL A 447 9.78 5.48 -14.64
N PRO A 448 10.15 4.22 -14.30
CA PRO A 448 9.21 3.11 -14.28
C PRO A 448 8.05 3.36 -13.30
N THR A 449 6.88 2.83 -13.66
CA THR A 449 5.69 2.84 -12.79
C THR A 449 5.38 1.42 -12.34
N VAL A 450 5.24 1.24 -11.03
CA VAL A 450 4.69 0.05 -10.39
C VAL A 450 3.41 0.47 -9.68
N ILE A 451 2.28 -0.16 -9.96
CA ILE A 451 1.13 0.02 -9.08
C ILE A 451 1.39 -0.80 -7.82
N GLY A 452 1.82 -0.10 -6.74
CA GLY A 452 2.27 -0.70 -5.47
C GLY A 452 1.16 -1.46 -4.77
N GLU A 453 -0.07 -0.94 -4.86
CA GLU A 453 -1.26 -1.63 -4.38
C GLU A 453 -2.43 -1.49 -5.33
N PHE A 454 -3.14 -2.59 -5.51
CA PHE A 454 -4.49 -2.67 -6.06
C PHE A 454 -5.16 -3.94 -5.54
N GLY A 455 -6.45 -3.92 -5.33
CA GLY A 455 -7.13 -5.10 -4.78
C GLY A 455 -8.61 -4.88 -4.57
N ILE A 456 -9.23 -5.87 -3.95
CA ILE A 456 -10.64 -5.86 -3.61
C ILE A 456 -10.88 -6.52 -2.26
N PRO A 457 -11.90 -6.13 -1.50
CA PRO A 457 -12.28 -6.88 -0.31
C PRO A 457 -12.86 -8.24 -0.70
N LEU A 458 -12.27 -9.33 -0.21
CA LEU A 458 -12.71 -10.70 -0.51
C LEU A 458 -14.00 -11.06 0.25
N ASP A 459 -14.25 -10.41 1.38
CA ASP A 459 -15.44 -10.55 2.24
C ASP A 459 -16.69 -9.82 1.69
N MET A 460 -16.61 -9.28 0.49
CA MET A 460 -17.74 -8.57 -0.14
C MET A 460 -19.02 -9.40 -0.18
N ASN A 461 -20.16 -8.70 -0.28
CA ASN A 461 -21.50 -9.30 -0.26
C ASN A 461 -21.78 -10.08 1.03
N ASP A 462 -21.36 -9.53 2.18
CA ASP A 462 -21.53 -10.10 3.52
C ASP A 462 -20.96 -11.53 3.63
N LYS A 463 -19.74 -11.73 3.15
CA LYS A 463 -19.00 -13.01 3.18
C LYS A 463 -19.76 -14.18 2.52
N LYS A 464 -20.62 -13.87 1.51
CA LYS A 464 -21.43 -14.91 0.84
C LYS A 464 -20.55 -16.00 0.23
N ALA A 465 -19.45 -15.62 -0.41
CA ALA A 465 -18.52 -16.56 -1.06
C ALA A 465 -17.95 -17.60 -0.09
N TYR A 466 -17.66 -17.22 1.15
CA TYR A 466 -17.11 -18.12 2.17
C TYR A 466 -18.06 -19.26 2.59
N ARG A 467 -19.35 -19.02 2.49
CA ARG A 467 -20.39 -20.00 2.82
C ARG A 467 -20.83 -20.86 1.63
N THR A 468 -20.66 -20.34 0.42
CA THR A 468 -21.19 -20.99 -0.80
C THR A 468 -20.10 -21.54 -1.72
N GLY A 469 -18.82 -21.18 -1.52
CA GLY A 469 -17.74 -21.46 -2.45
C GLY A 469 -17.79 -20.63 -3.75
N ASP A 470 -18.81 -19.76 -3.93
CA ASP A 470 -18.98 -18.97 -5.15
C ASP A 470 -18.26 -17.62 -5.07
N PHE A 471 -17.03 -17.57 -5.59
CA PHE A 471 -16.20 -16.38 -5.72
C PHE A 471 -16.37 -15.62 -7.05
N SER A 472 -17.45 -15.82 -7.78
CA SER A 472 -17.67 -15.20 -9.10
C SER A 472 -17.65 -13.67 -9.09
N SER A 473 -18.20 -13.05 -8.03
CA SER A 473 -18.17 -11.59 -7.84
C SER A 473 -16.74 -11.08 -7.63
N GLN A 474 -15.97 -11.75 -6.77
CA GLN A 474 -14.55 -11.44 -6.49
C GLN A 474 -13.71 -11.65 -7.77
N THR A 475 -13.88 -12.76 -8.46
CA THR A 475 -13.22 -13.04 -9.75
C THR A 475 -13.53 -11.96 -10.77
N SER A 476 -14.76 -11.50 -10.88
CA SER A 476 -15.14 -10.45 -11.84
C SER A 476 -14.54 -9.09 -11.49
N ALA A 477 -14.44 -8.76 -10.21
CA ALA A 477 -13.83 -7.53 -9.74
C ALA A 477 -12.30 -7.54 -9.96
N LEU A 478 -11.63 -8.63 -9.58
CA LEU A 478 -10.19 -8.83 -9.81
C LEU A 478 -9.83 -8.83 -11.30
N ASP A 479 -10.59 -9.53 -12.16
CA ASP A 479 -10.37 -9.52 -13.60
C ASP A 479 -10.45 -8.10 -14.19
N ARG A 480 -11.40 -7.29 -13.70
CA ARG A 480 -11.52 -5.89 -14.11
C ARG A 480 -10.27 -5.08 -13.71
N SER A 481 -9.77 -5.27 -12.50
CA SER A 481 -8.56 -4.61 -12.01
C SER A 481 -7.31 -5.05 -12.79
N PHE A 482 -7.11 -6.35 -12.99
CA PHE A 482 -5.98 -6.85 -13.77
C PHE A 482 -6.00 -6.36 -15.22
N LYS A 483 -7.17 -6.33 -15.87
CA LYS A 483 -7.32 -5.76 -17.24
C LYS A 483 -6.91 -4.29 -17.30
N THR A 484 -7.13 -3.55 -16.21
CA THR A 484 -6.68 -2.16 -16.10
C THR A 484 -5.16 -2.05 -16.08
N MET A 485 -4.48 -2.93 -15.32
CA MET A 485 -3.02 -3.00 -15.28
C MET A 485 -2.43 -3.41 -16.64
N GLU A 486 -3.00 -4.45 -17.26
CA GLU A 486 -2.60 -4.99 -18.55
C GLU A 486 -2.72 -3.96 -19.68
N SER A 487 -3.84 -3.22 -19.73
CA SER A 487 -4.07 -2.20 -20.75
C SER A 487 -3.10 -1.01 -20.66
N ASN A 488 -2.47 -0.80 -19.52
CA ASN A 488 -1.47 0.24 -19.29
C ASN A 488 -0.03 -0.29 -19.30
N LEU A 489 0.16 -1.61 -19.43
CA LEU A 489 1.48 -2.26 -19.43
C LEU A 489 2.32 -1.83 -18.22
N VAL A 490 1.73 -1.86 -17.02
CA VAL A 490 2.41 -1.51 -15.76
C VAL A 490 2.75 -2.75 -14.96
N SER A 491 3.87 -2.68 -14.24
CA SER A 491 4.19 -3.63 -13.17
C SER A 491 3.24 -3.40 -11.99
N CYS A 492 2.93 -4.45 -11.22
CA CYS A 492 1.98 -4.30 -10.13
C CYS A 492 2.09 -5.37 -9.04
N THR A 493 1.69 -5.00 -7.82
CA THR A 493 1.55 -5.88 -6.66
C THR A 493 0.14 -5.83 -6.09
N LEU A 494 -0.53 -6.98 -6.05
CA LEU A 494 -1.91 -7.11 -5.55
C LEU A 494 -1.93 -7.00 -4.02
N TRP A 495 -2.78 -6.18 -3.46
CA TRP A 495 -3.11 -6.16 -2.04
C TRP A 495 -4.21 -7.22 -1.78
N ASN A 496 -3.97 -8.36 -1.09
CA ASN A 496 -2.69 -8.84 -0.58
C ASN A 496 -2.65 -10.39 -0.58
N TYR A 497 -1.59 -10.95 -0.01
CA TYR A 497 -1.47 -12.35 0.39
C TYR A 497 -1.12 -12.41 1.88
N THR A 498 -2.05 -12.89 2.72
CA THR A 498 -1.89 -13.06 4.17
C THR A 498 -1.98 -14.53 4.53
N ALA A 499 -0.88 -15.09 5.04
CA ALA A 499 -0.74 -16.53 5.28
C ALA A 499 -1.69 -17.04 6.38
N ASP A 500 -1.92 -16.22 7.40
CA ASP A 500 -2.77 -16.50 8.58
C ASP A 500 -4.13 -15.77 8.51
N ASN A 501 -4.60 -15.44 7.30
CA ASN A 501 -5.94 -14.87 7.08
C ASN A 501 -7.03 -15.82 7.61
N MET A 502 -8.11 -15.26 8.14
CA MET A 502 -9.28 -15.99 8.62
C MET A 502 -10.57 -15.48 8.02
N ASN A 503 -11.52 -16.38 7.73
CA ASN A 503 -12.85 -15.98 7.24
C ASN A 503 -13.59 -15.07 8.23
N GLU A 504 -13.36 -15.21 9.51
CA GLU A 504 -14.00 -14.41 10.54
C GLU A 504 -13.38 -13.02 10.65
N ARG A 505 -12.05 -12.93 10.68
CA ARG A 505 -11.27 -11.73 11.04
C ARG A 505 -10.42 -11.17 9.87
N GLY A 506 -10.56 -11.73 8.67
CA GLY A 506 -9.81 -11.29 7.50
C GLY A 506 -8.30 -11.35 7.71
N ASP A 507 -7.64 -10.25 7.42
CA ASP A 507 -6.21 -10.07 7.55
C ASP A 507 -5.76 -9.76 9.01
N GLN A 508 -6.64 -9.96 10.00
CA GLN A 508 -6.44 -9.72 11.43
C GLN A 508 -6.20 -8.25 11.80
N TRP A 509 -6.48 -7.35 10.87
CA TRP A 509 -6.28 -5.93 11.00
C TRP A 509 -7.55 -5.15 10.59
N ASN A 510 -8.17 -4.44 11.54
CA ASN A 510 -9.34 -3.55 11.35
C ASN A 510 -10.54 -4.19 10.60
N ASP A 511 -10.75 -5.52 10.73
CA ASP A 511 -11.74 -6.31 9.99
C ASP A 511 -11.63 -6.15 8.47
N GLU A 512 -10.42 -5.89 7.95
CA GLU A 512 -10.14 -5.94 6.52
C GLU A 512 -9.83 -7.36 6.06
N ASP A 513 -10.26 -7.68 4.85
CA ASP A 513 -10.04 -8.98 4.24
C ASP A 513 -9.81 -8.83 2.73
N PHE A 514 -8.54 -8.68 2.35
CA PHE A 514 -8.11 -8.53 0.97
C PHE A 514 -7.27 -9.72 0.48
N SER A 515 -6.95 -10.66 1.36
CA SER A 515 -6.07 -11.76 1.01
C SER A 515 -6.67 -12.71 -0.02
N ILE A 516 -5.90 -12.99 -1.07
CA ILE A 516 -6.24 -14.00 -2.09
C ILE A 516 -6.02 -15.44 -1.59
N PHE A 517 -5.60 -15.61 -0.36
CA PHE A 517 -5.44 -16.90 0.31
C PHE A 517 -6.04 -16.86 1.70
N SER A 518 -6.64 -17.96 2.12
CA SER A 518 -7.03 -18.18 3.52
C SER A 518 -6.91 -19.65 3.90
N PRO A 519 -6.27 -19.98 5.02
CA PRO A 519 -6.30 -21.33 5.57
C PRO A 519 -7.71 -21.89 5.75
N ASP A 520 -8.70 -21.04 6.10
CA ASP A 520 -10.09 -21.43 6.31
C ASP A 520 -10.83 -21.87 5.02
N GLN A 521 -10.24 -21.62 3.86
CA GLN A 521 -10.77 -22.07 2.55
C GLN A 521 -10.02 -23.32 2.03
N ARG A 522 -9.10 -23.89 2.81
CA ARG A 522 -8.37 -25.09 2.40
C ARG A 522 -9.21 -26.34 2.59
N GLU A 523 -9.50 -27.01 1.48
CA GLU A 523 -10.16 -28.31 1.46
C GLU A 523 -9.14 -29.46 1.46
N ASP A 524 -8.04 -29.32 0.72
CA ASP A 524 -6.93 -30.26 0.65
C ASP A 524 -5.60 -29.56 0.90
N PRO A 525 -4.94 -29.79 2.04
CA PRO A 525 -3.62 -29.22 2.35
C PRO A 525 -2.50 -29.64 1.36
N GLY A 526 -2.66 -30.76 0.66
CA GLY A 526 -1.69 -31.27 -0.33
C GLY A 526 -1.81 -30.59 -1.70
N GLU A 527 -2.94 -29.94 -1.98
CA GLU A 527 -3.21 -29.28 -3.24
C GLU A 527 -2.78 -27.80 -3.19
N ILE A 528 -1.92 -27.37 -4.11
CA ILE A 528 -1.24 -26.07 -4.08
C ILE A 528 -2.19 -24.87 -4.22
N HIS A 529 -3.33 -25.06 -4.91
CA HIS A 529 -4.33 -24.02 -5.13
C HIS A 529 -5.38 -23.97 -4.00
N SER A 530 -5.42 -24.98 -3.14
CA SER A 530 -6.37 -25.04 -2.02
C SER A 530 -6.16 -23.88 -1.05
N GLY A 531 -7.23 -23.24 -0.64
CA GLY A 531 -7.21 -21.99 0.12
C GLY A 531 -7.17 -20.72 -0.72
N GLY A 532 -7.00 -20.84 -2.04
CA GLY A 532 -6.98 -19.70 -2.95
C GLY A 532 -8.36 -19.11 -3.21
N ARG A 533 -8.43 -17.78 -3.28
CA ARG A 533 -9.67 -17.01 -3.46
C ARG A 533 -9.60 -16.21 -4.75
N GLY A 534 -10.59 -16.37 -5.63
CA GLY A 534 -10.65 -15.64 -6.91
C GLY A 534 -9.54 -16.00 -7.90
N LEU A 535 -8.91 -17.18 -7.77
CA LEU A 535 -7.74 -17.61 -8.53
C LEU A 535 -7.95 -17.55 -10.05
N ASN A 536 -9.15 -17.79 -10.53
CA ASN A 536 -9.47 -17.67 -11.96
C ASN A 536 -9.07 -16.31 -12.56
N ALA A 537 -9.13 -15.23 -11.76
CA ALA A 537 -8.69 -13.92 -12.21
C ALA A 537 -7.21 -13.66 -11.91
N VAL A 538 -6.69 -14.20 -10.82
CA VAL A 538 -5.35 -13.93 -10.30
C VAL A 538 -4.28 -14.72 -11.08
N VAL A 539 -4.49 -16.02 -11.22
CA VAL A 539 -3.56 -16.94 -11.91
C VAL A 539 -3.81 -16.86 -13.40
N ARG A 540 -3.11 -15.96 -14.07
CA ARG A 540 -3.36 -15.61 -15.48
C ARG A 540 -2.06 -15.37 -16.27
N PRO A 541 -2.04 -15.62 -17.60
CA PRO A 541 -0.85 -15.38 -18.39
C PRO A 541 -0.48 -13.89 -18.44
N TYR A 542 0.82 -13.63 -18.56
CA TYR A 542 1.36 -12.29 -18.80
C TYR A 542 2.78 -12.36 -19.38
N ALA A 543 3.19 -11.30 -20.07
CA ALA A 543 4.55 -11.16 -20.56
C ALA A 543 5.49 -10.82 -19.40
N MET A 544 6.39 -11.74 -19.06
CA MET A 544 7.40 -11.51 -18.01
C MET A 544 8.57 -10.67 -18.51
N ARG A 545 9.06 -11.01 -19.71
CA ARG A 545 10.19 -10.35 -20.39
C ARG A 545 9.92 -10.24 -21.87
N VAL A 546 10.11 -9.06 -22.44
CA VAL A 546 9.82 -8.75 -23.83
C VAL A 546 11.10 -8.32 -24.55
N SER A 547 11.42 -8.95 -25.66
CA SER A 547 12.62 -8.67 -26.48
C SER A 547 12.45 -7.37 -27.29
N GLY A 548 12.07 -6.27 -26.60
CA GLY A 548 11.79 -4.96 -27.17
C GLY A 548 10.79 -4.17 -26.34
N GLU A 549 9.91 -3.45 -27.02
CA GLU A 549 8.89 -2.58 -26.42
C GLU A 549 7.50 -3.25 -26.47
N PRO A 550 6.86 -3.56 -25.35
CA PRO A 550 5.48 -4.04 -25.33
C PRO A 550 4.52 -2.94 -25.79
N LEU A 551 3.61 -3.26 -26.70
CA LEU A 551 2.62 -2.33 -27.28
C LEU A 551 1.21 -2.66 -26.80
N HIS A 552 0.89 -3.94 -26.62
CA HIS A 552 -0.41 -4.40 -26.15
C HIS A 552 -0.26 -5.72 -25.39
N MET A 553 -1.01 -5.84 -24.30
CA MET A 553 -1.17 -7.08 -23.56
C MET A 553 -2.60 -7.19 -23.05
N SER A 554 -3.22 -8.36 -23.22
CA SER A 554 -4.57 -8.61 -22.73
C SER A 554 -4.82 -10.08 -22.44
N PHE A 555 -5.73 -10.35 -21.50
CA PHE A 555 -6.27 -11.68 -21.22
C PHE A 555 -7.80 -11.64 -21.14
N ASP A 556 -8.46 -12.41 -22.00
CA ASP A 556 -9.90 -12.65 -21.92
C ASP A 556 -10.17 -13.86 -21.03
N LEU A 557 -10.59 -13.64 -19.80
CA LEU A 557 -10.84 -14.68 -18.81
C LEU A 557 -11.91 -15.70 -19.26
N HIS A 558 -12.95 -15.25 -19.98
CA HIS A 558 -14.02 -16.14 -20.40
C HIS A 558 -13.61 -17.07 -21.53
N LYS A 559 -12.85 -16.53 -22.49
CA LYS A 559 -12.30 -17.29 -23.63
C LYS A 559 -10.99 -17.99 -23.30
N ARG A 560 -10.35 -17.58 -22.20
CA ARG A 560 -8.97 -17.97 -21.84
C ARG A 560 -7.98 -17.68 -22.96
N VAL A 561 -8.12 -16.53 -23.62
CA VAL A 561 -7.24 -16.08 -24.70
C VAL A 561 -6.34 -14.97 -24.20
N PHE A 562 -5.05 -15.21 -24.32
CA PHE A 562 -4.02 -14.21 -24.05
C PHE A 562 -3.47 -13.67 -25.38
N GLU A 563 -3.21 -12.37 -25.43
CA GLU A 563 -2.55 -11.70 -26.55
C GLU A 563 -1.47 -10.77 -26.06
N LEU A 564 -0.29 -10.84 -26.70
CA LEU A 564 0.81 -9.90 -26.56
C LEU A 564 1.21 -9.40 -27.95
N THR A 565 1.32 -8.08 -28.11
CA THR A 565 1.93 -7.44 -29.28
C THR A 565 3.09 -6.57 -28.81
N PHE A 566 4.23 -6.66 -29.47
CA PHE A 566 5.41 -5.89 -29.13
C PHE A 566 6.22 -5.52 -30.38
N ARG A 567 6.99 -4.44 -30.30
CA ARG A 567 8.03 -4.06 -31.27
C ARG A 567 9.34 -4.64 -30.78
N HIS A 568 10.02 -5.42 -31.62
CA HIS A 568 11.32 -5.97 -31.25
C HIS A 568 12.41 -4.89 -31.21
N ASP A 569 13.41 -5.11 -30.40
CA ASP A 569 14.66 -4.36 -30.39
C ASP A 569 15.72 -5.25 -31.07
N PRO A 570 16.30 -4.85 -32.22
CA PRO A 570 17.22 -5.69 -32.98
C PRO A 570 18.51 -6.05 -32.22
N ASP A 571 18.84 -5.29 -31.17
CA ASP A 571 20.01 -5.57 -30.32
C ASP A 571 19.73 -6.66 -29.26
N ILE A 572 18.47 -7.09 -29.11
CA ILE A 572 18.06 -8.09 -28.13
C ILE A 572 17.83 -9.43 -28.79
N THR A 573 18.76 -10.37 -28.60
CA THR A 573 18.66 -11.72 -29.12
C THR A 573 18.01 -12.74 -28.19
N ALA A 574 17.87 -12.39 -26.90
CA ALA A 574 17.23 -13.25 -25.92
C ALA A 574 15.72 -13.33 -26.16
N PRO A 575 15.08 -14.52 -26.02
CA PRO A 575 13.67 -14.71 -26.35
C PRO A 575 12.73 -13.93 -25.43
N THR A 576 11.59 -13.52 -25.95
CA THR A 576 10.45 -13.06 -25.16
C THR A 576 9.93 -14.20 -24.29
N LEU A 577 9.63 -13.91 -23.01
CA LEU A 577 9.21 -14.89 -22.03
C LEU A 577 7.80 -14.56 -21.53
N VAL A 578 6.85 -15.48 -21.72
CA VAL A 578 5.47 -15.36 -21.26
C VAL A 578 5.21 -16.44 -20.20
N PHE A 579 4.63 -16.04 -19.07
CA PHE A 579 4.05 -16.96 -18.09
C PHE A 579 2.72 -17.49 -18.63
N VAL A 580 2.58 -18.81 -18.71
CA VAL A 580 1.37 -19.50 -19.20
C VAL A 580 0.96 -20.52 -18.15
N PRO A 581 0.07 -20.16 -17.20
CA PRO A 581 -0.24 -21.01 -16.05
C PRO A 581 -1.02 -22.27 -16.42
N ASN A 582 -0.57 -23.42 -15.94
CA ASN A 582 -1.26 -24.71 -16.08
C ASN A 582 -2.69 -24.65 -15.48
N TYR A 583 -2.90 -23.81 -14.46
CA TYR A 583 -4.20 -23.55 -13.85
C TYR A 583 -5.26 -23.09 -14.88
N GLN A 584 -4.88 -22.24 -15.84
CA GLN A 584 -5.80 -21.75 -16.89
C GLN A 584 -5.95 -22.75 -18.05
N TYR A 585 -4.97 -23.60 -18.25
CA TYR A 585 -4.84 -24.45 -19.44
C TYR A 585 -4.57 -25.91 -19.06
N SER A 586 -5.38 -26.46 -18.12
CA SER A 586 -5.24 -27.83 -17.62
C SER A 586 -5.26 -28.91 -18.72
N ASP A 587 -6.02 -28.66 -19.80
CA ASP A 587 -6.16 -29.56 -20.94
C ASP A 587 -5.18 -29.23 -22.10
N GLY A 588 -4.20 -28.34 -21.82
CA GLY A 588 -3.25 -27.86 -22.83
C GLY A 588 -3.76 -26.58 -23.55
N TYR A 589 -2.87 -26.02 -24.37
CA TYR A 589 -3.14 -24.80 -25.13
C TYR A 589 -2.48 -24.82 -26.51
N LEU A 590 -3.02 -23.98 -27.38
CA LEU A 590 -2.48 -23.67 -28.69
C LEU A 590 -1.77 -22.33 -28.65
N VAL A 591 -0.68 -22.23 -29.42
CA VAL A 591 0.07 -20.98 -29.59
C VAL A 591 0.00 -20.58 -31.06
N GLU A 592 -0.46 -19.35 -31.31
CA GLU A 592 -0.37 -18.70 -32.61
C GLU A 592 0.64 -17.57 -32.52
N ILE A 593 1.55 -17.51 -33.48
CA ILE A 593 2.59 -16.48 -33.59
C ILE A 593 2.54 -15.84 -34.98
N SER A 594 2.90 -14.56 -35.07
CA SER A 594 2.96 -13.83 -36.36
C SER A 594 4.10 -14.32 -37.25
N ASP A 595 5.21 -14.76 -36.65
CA ASP A 595 6.46 -15.15 -37.31
C ASP A 595 7.40 -15.81 -36.28
N GLY A 596 8.61 -16.19 -36.72
CA GLY A 596 9.65 -16.71 -35.82
C GLY A 596 9.36 -18.12 -35.31
N ASP A 597 9.89 -18.46 -34.13
CA ASP A 597 9.78 -19.75 -33.49
C ASP A 597 9.42 -19.62 -32.01
N PHE A 598 8.84 -20.67 -31.44
CA PHE A 598 8.57 -20.74 -30.00
C PHE A 598 8.88 -22.13 -29.42
N SER A 599 9.14 -22.15 -28.13
CA SER A 599 9.19 -23.39 -27.34
C SER A 599 8.40 -23.21 -26.04
N VAL A 600 7.95 -24.31 -25.47
CA VAL A 600 7.15 -24.36 -24.27
C VAL A 600 7.84 -25.21 -23.21
N ASP A 601 7.92 -24.67 -22.00
CA ASP A 601 8.31 -25.37 -20.78
C ASP A 601 7.08 -25.46 -19.87
N HIS A 602 6.39 -26.59 -19.88
CA HIS A 602 5.18 -26.81 -19.10
C HIS A 602 5.46 -26.87 -17.59
N ASP A 603 6.61 -27.39 -17.17
CA ASP A 603 6.97 -27.52 -15.76
C ASP A 603 7.26 -26.14 -15.17
N ALA A 604 7.95 -25.29 -15.93
CA ALA A 604 8.19 -23.91 -15.54
C ALA A 604 7.03 -22.96 -15.90
N GLN A 605 5.96 -23.45 -16.56
CA GLN A 605 4.82 -22.67 -17.03
C GLN A 605 5.23 -21.48 -17.92
N ARG A 606 6.14 -21.73 -18.88
CA ARG A 606 6.76 -20.68 -19.70
C ARG A 606 6.64 -20.97 -21.18
N LEU A 607 6.33 -19.92 -21.93
CA LEU A 607 6.46 -19.84 -23.38
C LEU A 607 7.65 -18.94 -23.71
N LEU A 608 8.60 -19.47 -24.50
CA LEU A 608 9.74 -18.73 -25.02
C LEU A 608 9.50 -18.47 -26.49
N TYR A 609 9.54 -17.21 -26.92
CA TYR A 609 9.34 -16.81 -28.30
C TYR A 609 10.54 -16.03 -28.84
N SER A 610 11.07 -16.51 -30.00
CA SER A 610 12.15 -15.86 -30.74
C SER A 610 11.57 -15.28 -32.02
N TYR A 611 11.63 -13.93 -32.14
CA TYR A 611 11.09 -13.22 -33.29
C TYR A 611 11.92 -13.41 -34.58
N SER A 612 11.28 -13.22 -35.75
CA SER A 612 11.95 -13.11 -37.03
C SER A 612 12.29 -11.62 -37.30
N PRO A 613 13.54 -11.28 -37.67
CA PRO A 613 13.96 -9.89 -37.87
C PRO A 613 13.35 -9.22 -39.12
N TYR A 614 12.55 -9.94 -39.88
CA TYR A 614 11.92 -9.43 -41.12
C TYR A 614 10.65 -8.60 -40.86
N HIS A 615 10.12 -8.66 -39.64
CA HIS A 615 8.95 -7.88 -39.18
C HIS A 615 9.32 -7.06 -37.96
N GLU A 616 8.85 -5.84 -37.88
CA GLU A 616 9.11 -4.93 -36.74
C GLU A 616 8.19 -5.24 -35.53
N ILE A 617 6.96 -5.67 -35.81
CA ILE A 617 5.93 -5.92 -34.79
C ILE A 617 5.55 -7.39 -34.79
N HIS A 618 5.50 -7.97 -33.60
CA HIS A 618 5.23 -9.37 -33.38
C HIS A 618 4.01 -9.56 -32.49
N THR A 619 3.27 -10.66 -32.74
CA THR A 619 2.10 -11.02 -31.94
C THR A 619 2.22 -12.47 -31.50
N ILE A 620 1.94 -12.70 -30.22
CA ILE A 620 1.82 -14.02 -29.60
C ILE A 620 0.41 -14.13 -29.06
N ARG A 621 -0.28 -15.22 -29.39
CA ARG A 621 -1.60 -15.55 -28.90
C ARG A 621 -1.62 -16.95 -28.31
N VAL A 622 -2.13 -17.07 -27.07
CA VAL A 622 -2.29 -18.36 -26.38
C VAL A 622 -3.78 -18.58 -26.15
N MET A 623 -4.30 -19.76 -26.50
CA MET A 623 -5.70 -20.11 -26.36
C MET A 623 -5.86 -21.58 -25.92
N PRO A 624 -6.95 -21.95 -25.23
CA PRO A 624 -7.17 -23.33 -24.80
C PRO A 624 -7.26 -24.27 -26.02
N GLN A 625 -6.70 -25.45 -25.88
CA GLN A 625 -6.93 -26.54 -26.83
C GLN A 625 -8.40 -26.97 -26.70
N LEU A 626 -9.16 -26.93 -27.78
CA LEU A 626 -10.53 -27.42 -27.77
C LEU A 626 -10.52 -28.93 -27.52
N SER A 627 -11.11 -29.37 -26.43
CA SER A 627 -11.33 -30.80 -26.22
C SER A 627 -12.26 -31.36 -27.32
N SER A 628 -11.90 -32.49 -27.90
CA SER A 628 -12.67 -33.18 -28.96
C SER A 628 -14.09 -33.62 -28.53
N GLN A 629 -14.55 -33.26 -27.32
CA GLN A 629 -15.86 -33.64 -26.77
C GLN A 629 -16.99 -32.61 -27.03
N THR A 630 -16.74 -31.50 -27.76
CA THR A 630 -17.78 -30.51 -28.08
C THR A 630 -18.31 -30.59 -29.52
N LEU A 631 -18.12 -31.71 -30.18
CA LEU A 631 -18.64 -31.99 -31.54
C LEU A 631 -19.64 -33.15 -31.55
N GLU A 632 -20.47 -33.29 -30.50
CA GLU A 632 -21.67 -34.14 -30.57
C GLU A 632 -22.94 -33.32 -30.25
#